data_b9c1ce1a94e1b12180ddc653edcfd701
#
_entry.id   b9c1ce1a94e1b12180ddc653edcfd701
#
_cell.length_a   1.000
_cell.length_b   1.000
_cell.length_c   1.000
_cell.angle_alpha   90.00
_cell.angle_beta   90.00
_cell.angle_gamma   90.00
#
_symmetry.space_group_name_H-M   'P 1'
#
loop_
_entity.id
_entity.type
_entity.pdbx_description
1 polymer ?
#
loop_
_entity_poly.entity_id
_entity_poly.type
_entity_poly.pdbx_seq_one_letter_code
_entity_poly.pdbx_strand_id
1 'polypeptide(L)'
;MTRCLTVAVLSAALATPALAQAPATAAAAPYAPPASTLASIFGRHAVRGDFAVKEPKEWGGTTTWVAADGKGTVVVMVRVAPYFRFFTTEGQPIRQWGDKDLFTGEAHSVHFGPDGSVWATDSVDHTVRKFSPTGQLLLTLGTSKVAGDNTSQDAFNRPNVVAFGPGGQVFVSDGYGNQRVVEFTSEGKFVRIFGGKKGKGDGEMAMVHGVAIDAQGRVYATDSDNQRVVVFDARGTFLKNIAIPGRGGSFMAADGTFYISDVNSGAVAVMKDDRIVDVIKVEGRPHGLAVDPTTGDVYTSSTVATRPGVTKATQRRNAPGATN
;
A
#
# COMPACT_ATOMS: atom_id res chain seq x y z
N MET A 1 -20.81 -18.79 84.48
CA MET A 1 -20.42 -17.38 84.10
C MET A 1 -19.51 -17.43 82.89
N THR A 2 -20.04 -17.34 81.70
CA THR A 2 -19.28 -17.44 80.45
C THR A 2 -19.41 -16.11 79.74
N ARG A 3 -18.32 -15.38 79.64
CA ARG A 3 -18.28 -14.10 78.93
C ARG A 3 -18.04 -14.36 77.45
N CYS A 4 -19.01 -13.84 76.65
CA CYS A 4 -18.92 -13.83 75.21
C CYS A 4 -18.11 -12.62 74.80
N LEU A 5 -16.98 -12.81 74.05
CA LEU A 5 -16.22 -11.74 73.40
C LEU A 5 -16.79 -11.53 71.99
N THR A 6 -17.28 -10.33 71.73
CA THR A 6 -17.70 -9.90 70.39
C THR A 6 -16.49 -9.27 69.69
N VAL A 7 -16.04 -9.86 68.59
CA VAL A 7 -14.98 -9.29 67.72
C VAL A 7 -15.67 -8.44 66.63
N ALA A 8 -15.41 -7.14 66.67
CA ALA A 8 -15.82 -6.23 65.61
C ALA A 8 -14.81 -6.26 64.45
N VAL A 9 -15.25 -6.69 63.27
CA VAL A 9 -14.46 -6.62 62.03
C VAL A 9 -14.69 -5.24 61.39
N LEU A 10 -13.65 -4.40 61.40
CA LEU A 10 -13.62 -3.16 60.63
C LEU A 10 -13.26 -3.48 59.16
N SER A 11 -14.21 -3.36 58.27
CA SER A 11 -13.96 -3.38 56.80
C SER A 11 -13.52 -2.00 56.36
N ALA A 12 -12.25 -1.86 56.03
CA ALA A 12 -11.70 -0.70 55.34
C ALA A 12 -12.01 -0.83 53.86
N ALA A 13 -12.88 0.04 53.35
CA ALA A 13 -13.12 0.19 51.92
C ALA A 13 -11.94 0.95 51.30
N LEU A 14 -11.13 0.27 50.47
CA LEU A 14 -10.13 0.89 49.61
C LEU A 14 -10.82 1.61 48.45
N ALA A 15 -10.80 2.94 48.47
CA ALA A 15 -11.21 3.76 47.35
C ALA A 15 -10.17 3.65 46.26
N THR A 16 -10.52 3.06 45.12
CA THR A 16 -9.72 3.10 43.89
C THR A 16 -9.73 4.52 43.34
N PRO A 17 -8.57 5.12 42.98
CA PRO A 17 -8.54 6.41 42.32
C PRO A 17 -9.14 6.25 40.92
N ALA A 18 -10.12 7.09 40.60
CA ALA A 18 -10.65 7.21 39.25
C ALA A 18 -9.52 7.71 38.33
N LEU A 19 -9.15 6.90 37.34
CA LEU A 19 -8.29 7.32 36.24
C LEU A 19 -9.02 8.43 35.47
N ALA A 20 -8.50 9.64 35.55
CA ALA A 20 -8.99 10.74 34.75
C ALA A 20 -8.84 10.38 33.27
N GLN A 21 -9.95 10.27 32.56
CA GLN A 21 -9.96 10.15 31.11
C GLN A 21 -9.30 11.41 30.52
N ALA A 22 -8.24 11.20 29.73
CA ALA A 22 -7.70 12.26 28.93
C ALA A 22 -8.78 12.84 28.00
N PRO A 23 -8.82 14.15 27.78
CA PRO A 23 -9.83 14.75 26.91
C PRO A 23 -9.69 14.16 25.51
N ALA A 24 -10.80 13.70 24.93
CA ALA A 24 -10.87 13.24 23.55
C ALA A 24 -10.36 14.38 22.67
N THR A 25 -9.21 14.15 22.01
CA THR A 25 -8.70 15.08 21.00
C THR A 25 -9.75 15.19 19.91
N ALA A 26 -10.27 16.40 19.71
CA ALA A 26 -11.23 16.68 18.64
C ALA A 26 -10.62 16.16 17.32
N ALA A 27 -11.39 15.35 16.59
CA ALA A 27 -10.99 14.86 15.29
C ALA A 27 -10.63 16.06 14.41
N ALA A 28 -9.38 16.13 13.96
CA ALA A 28 -8.94 17.17 13.04
C ALA A 28 -9.83 17.12 11.80
N ALA A 29 -10.38 18.27 11.41
CA ALA A 29 -11.16 18.39 10.19
C ALA A 29 -10.38 17.84 9.00
N PRO A 30 -11.02 17.14 8.04
CA PRO A 30 -10.30 16.57 6.89
C PRO A 30 -9.57 17.70 6.16
N TYR A 31 -8.25 17.58 6.09
CA TYR A 31 -7.41 18.50 5.32
C TYR A 31 -7.64 18.25 3.83
N ALA A 32 -8.41 19.11 3.19
CA ALA A 32 -8.40 19.25 1.73
C ALA A 32 -7.44 20.40 1.41
N PRO A 33 -6.25 20.13 0.82
CA PRO A 33 -5.40 21.24 0.40
C PRO A 33 -6.17 22.06 -0.64
N PRO A 34 -6.18 23.40 -0.56
CA PRO A 34 -6.81 24.22 -1.57
C PRO A 34 -6.17 23.93 -2.93
N ALA A 35 -6.97 23.86 -4.00
CA ALA A 35 -6.52 23.58 -5.36
C ALA A 35 -5.35 24.48 -5.83
N SER A 36 -5.24 25.69 -5.26
CA SER A 36 -4.13 26.61 -5.48
C SER A 36 -2.80 26.13 -4.88
N THR A 37 -2.82 25.33 -3.82
CA THR A 37 -1.60 24.79 -3.20
C THR A 37 -0.98 23.69 -4.04
N LEU A 38 -1.80 22.86 -4.70
CA LEU A 38 -1.32 21.84 -5.63
C LEU A 38 -0.64 22.48 -6.85
N ALA A 39 -1.19 23.57 -7.39
CA ALA A 39 -0.63 24.27 -8.54
C ALA A 39 0.74 24.93 -8.25
N SER A 40 0.99 25.37 -7.01
CA SER A 40 2.26 26.02 -6.62
C SER A 40 3.39 25.04 -6.30
N ILE A 41 3.07 23.76 -6.08
CA ILE A 41 4.03 22.69 -5.73
C ILE A 41 4.52 21.96 -6.99
N PHE A 42 3.89 22.19 -8.16
CA PHE A 42 4.27 21.54 -9.40
C PHE A 42 5.70 21.92 -9.81
N GLY A 43 6.59 20.95 -9.92
CA GLY A 43 7.75 21.16 -10.74
C GLY A 43 9.11 20.69 -10.25
N ARG A 44 9.24 19.94 -9.17
CA ARG A 44 10.56 19.40 -8.76
C ARG A 44 10.93 18.11 -9.51
N HIS A 45 9.96 17.43 -10.13
CA HIS A 45 10.19 16.21 -10.87
C HIS A 45 10.01 16.45 -12.38
N ALA A 46 11.02 16.07 -13.17
CA ALA A 46 10.83 15.99 -14.61
C ALA A 46 10.01 14.75 -14.93
N VAL A 47 8.78 14.95 -15.43
CA VAL A 47 8.02 13.84 -16.02
C VAL A 47 8.70 13.49 -17.34
N ARG A 48 9.25 12.29 -17.45
CA ARG A 48 9.53 11.69 -18.75
C ARG A 48 8.24 11.00 -19.16
N GLY A 49 7.53 11.56 -20.13
CA GLY A 49 6.47 10.86 -20.81
C GLY A 49 7.02 9.57 -21.37
N ASP A 50 6.30 8.47 -21.09
CA ASP A 50 6.65 7.11 -21.49
C ASP A 50 8.04 6.67 -21.01
N PHE A 51 8.09 6.04 -19.86
CA PHE A 51 8.97 4.89 -19.73
C PHE A 51 8.54 4.03 -20.92
N ALA A 52 9.24 4.24 -22.05
CA ALA A 52 8.81 3.71 -23.33
C ALA A 52 9.00 2.21 -23.30
N VAL A 53 8.07 1.56 -22.60
CA VAL A 53 7.66 0.25 -23.00
C VAL A 53 7.07 0.54 -24.39
N LYS A 54 7.89 0.53 -25.41
CA LYS A 54 7.43 0.29 -26.76
C LYS A 54 6.87 -1.12 -26.74
N GLU A 55 5.66 -1.21 -26.14
CA GLU A 55 4.93 -2.46 -26.18
C GLU A 55 4.78 -2.77 -27.66
N PRO A 56 5.30 -3.92 -28.12
CA PRO A 56 4.91 -4.41 -29.41
C PRO A 56 3.38 -4.36 -29.45
N LYS A 57 2.78 -3.90 -30.53
CA LYS A 57 1.31 -3.82 -30.68
C LYS A 57 0.62 -5.16 -30.32
N GLU A 58 1.39 -6.25 -30.37
CA GLU A 58 0.96 -7.61 -30.05
C GLU A 58 0.81 -7.89 -28.54
N TRP A 59 1.36 -7.03 -27.66
CA TRP A 59 1.35 -7.32 -26.23
C TRP A 59 -0.01 -7.12 -25.56
N GLY A 60 -0.98 -6.55 -26.22
CA GLY A 60 -2.35 -6.41 -25.75
C GLY A 60 -2.56 -6.41 -24.23
N GLY A 61 -3.61 -5.81 -23.75
CA GLY A 61 -3.97 -5.86 -22.35
C GLY A 61 -3.72 -4.59 -21.57
N THR A 62 -4.44 -4.48 -20.46
CA THR A 62 -4.37 -3.33 -19.55
C THR A 62 -3.25 -3.53 -18.55
N THR A 63 -2.34 -2.55 -18.46
CA THR A 63 -1.34 -2.47 -17.41
C THR A 63 -2.04 -2.22 -16.07
N THR A 64 -1.71 -2.96 -15.03
CA THR A 64 -2.34 -2.81 -13.72
C THR A 64 -1.40 -2.27 -12.67
N TRP A 65 -0.18 -2.77 -12.62
CA TRP A 65 0.78 -2.43 -11.58
C TRP A 65 2.21 -2.41 -12.11
N VAL A 66 3.08 -1.74 -11.36
CA VAL A 66 4.52 -1.65 -11.62
C VAL A 66 5.27 -1.79 -10.31
N ALA A 67 6.44 -2.45 -10.33
CA ALA A 67 7.37 -2.47 -9.20
C ALA A 67 8.81 -2.33 -9.70
N ALA A 68 9.69 -1.75 -8.86
CA ALA A 68 11.12 -1.61 -9.11
C ALA A 68 11.91 -2.30 -8.00
N ASP A 69 13.00 -3.01 -8.36
CA ASP A 69 13.79 -3.80 -7.42
C ASP A 69 14.97 -3.03 -6.80
N GLY A 70 15.24 -1.80 -7.26
CA GLY A 70 16.41 -1.00 -6.87
C GLY A 70 17.76 -1.56 -7.37
N LYS A 71 17.73 -2.57 -8.23
CA LYS A 71 18.90 -3.25 -8.82
C LYS A 71 18.92 -3.14 -10.35
N GLY A 72 18.09 -2.25 -10.88
CA GLY A 72 18.00 -1.99 -12.32
C GLY A 72 16.88 -2.73 -13.04
N THR A 73 15.99 -3.43 -12.33
CA THR A 73 14.85 -4.15 -12.92
C THR A 73 13.51 -3.50 -12.52
N VAL A 74 12.66 -3.33 -13.50
CA VAL A 74 11.25 -2.94 -13.33
C VAL A 74 10.38 -4.07 -13.83
N VAL A 75 9.37 -4.48 -13.06
CA VAL A 75 8.34 -5.42 -13.49
C VAL A 75 7.02 -4.69 -13.70
N VAL A 76 6.38 -4.98 -14.80
CA VAL A 76 5.05 -4.47 -15.16
C VAL A 76 4.09 -5.65 -15.17
N MET A 77 2.99 -5.52 -14.47
CA MET A 77 1.90 -6.49 -14.48
C MET A 77 0.82 -6.05 -15.46
N VAL A 78 0.38 -6.98 -16.30
CA VAL A 78 -0.70 -6.78 -17.25
C VAL A 78 -1.80 -7.82 -17.06
N ARG A 79 -3.02 -7.53 -17.56
CA ARG A 79 -4.19 -8.43 -17.39
C ARG A 79 -4.31 -9.55 -18.42
N VAL A 80 -3.28 -9.75 -19.24
CA VAL A 80 -3.21 -10.85 -20.21
C VAL A 80 -1.84 -11.51 -20.17
N ALA A 81 -1.79 -12.80 -20.45
CA ALA A 81 -0.53 -13.55 -20.49
C ALA A 81 0.37 -13.06 -21.65
N PRO A 82 1.70 -13.02 -21.44
CA PRO A 82 2.39 -13.25 -20.18
C PRO A 82 2.17 -12.09 -19.20
N TYR A 83 1.74 -12.41 -17.98
CA TYR A 83 1.28 -11.43 -17.00
C TYR A 83 2.39 -10.54 -16.46
N PHE A 84 3.63 -11.04 -16.37
CA PHE A 84 4.78 -10.32 -15.82
C PHE A 84 5.77 -10.02 -16.92
N ARG A 85 6.08 -8.73 -17.10
CA ARG A 85 7.03 -8.24 -18.10
C ARG A 85 8.10 -7.44 -17.41
N PHE A 86 9.35 -7.85 -17.60
CA PHE A 86 10.51 -7.28 -16.91
C PHE A 86 11.33 -6.45 -17.87
N PHE A 87 11.73 -5.27 -17.40
CA PHE A 87 12.49 -4.27 -18.15
C PHE A 87 13.65 -3.75 -17.33
N THR A 88 14.65 -3.18 -18.00
CA THR A 88 15.63 -2.32 -17.34
C THR A 88 14.96 -1.00 -16.91
N THR A 89 15.64 -0.23 -16.07
CA THR A 89 15.20 1.12 -15.69
C THR A 89 15.14 2.12 -16.86
N GLU A 90 15.74 1.77 -18.03
CA GLU A 90 15.66 2.50 -19.29
C GLU A 90 14.57 1.98 -20.24
N GLY A 91 13.80 0.95 -19.81
CA GLY A 91 12.67 0.41 -20.58
C GLY A 91 13.05 -0.67 -21.60
N GLN A 92 14.26 -1.22 -21.54
CA GLN A 92 14.62 -2.33 -22.41
C GLN A 92 14.04 -3.64 -21.87
N PRO A 93 13.41 -4.49 -22.70
CA PRO A 93 12.84 -5.75 -22.25
C PRO A 93 13.96 -6.71 -21.82
N ILE A 94 13.76 -7.39 -20.69
CA ILE A 94 14.67 -8.40 -20.13
C ILE A 94 14.11 -9.81 -20.31
N ARG A 95 12.89 -10.03 -19.79
CA ARG A 95 12.19 -11.32 -19.80
C ARG A 95 10.69 -11.12 -19.53
N GLN A 96 9.93 -12.17 -19.76
CA GLN A 96 8.52 -12.23 -19.41
C GLN A 96 8.15 -13.66 -19.02
N TRP A 97 7.14 -13.81 -18.17
CA TRP A 97 6.56 -15.09 -17.79
C TRP A 97 5.13 -14.93 -17.24
N GLY A 98 4.48 -16.05 -16.99
CA GLY A 98 3.11 -16.13 -16.49
C GLY A 98 2.14 -16.55 -17.58
N ASP A 99 1.85 -17.86 -17.62
CA ASP A 99 0.97 -18.47 -18.60
C ASP A 99 -0.50 -18.04 -18.37
N LYS A 100 -1.33 -18.25 -19.39
CA LYS A 100 -2.74 -17.84 -19.41
C LYS A 100 -3.57 -18.35 -18.24
N ASP A 101 -3.18 -19.46 -17.63
CA ASP A 101 -3.89 -20.11 -16.53
C ASP A 101 -3.35 -19.70 -15.16
N LEU A 102 -2.33 -18.79 -15.11
CA LEU A 102 -1.72 -18.34 -13.86
C LEU A 102 -2.68 -17.53 -13.00
N PHE A 103 -3.48 -16.66 -13.62
CA PHE A 103 -4.50 -15.87 -12.95
C PHE A 103 -5.88 -16.24 -13.50
N THR A 104 -6.80 -16.57 -12.61
CA THR A 104 -8.15 -17.02 -12.98
C THR A 104 -9.20 -15.92 -12.84
N GLY A 105 -8.80 -14.78 -12.28
CA GLY A 105 -9.68 -13.68 -11.99
C GLY A 105 -9.16 -12.35 -12.52
N GLU A 106 -8.60 -11.56 -11.64
CA GLU A 106 -8.12 -10.23 -11.95
C GLU A 106 -6.70 -10.02 -11.39
N ALA A 107 -5.68 -10.19 -12.25
CA ALA A 107 -4.31 -9.80 -11.93
C ALA A 107 -4.30 -8.32 -11.52
N HIS A 108 -3.96 -8.01 -10.25
CA HIS A 108 -4.14 -6.66 -9.72
C HIS A 108 -2.83 -5.95 -9.42
N SER A 109 -1.97 -6.50 -8.55
CA SER A 109 -0.71 -5.87 -8.20
C SER A 109 0.49 -6.81 -8.25
N VAL A 110 1.69 -6.23 -8.43
CA VAL A 110 2.98 -6.94 -8.39
C VAL A 110 3.97 -6.17 -7.54
N HIS A 111 4.78 -6.89 -6.74
CA HIS A 111 5.78 -6.32 -5.86
C HIS A 111 7.03 -7.20 -5.82
N PHE A 112 8.21 -6.60 -5.61
CA PHE A 112 9.41 -7.34 -5.27
C PHE A 112 9.49 -7.55 -3.77
N GLY A 113 9.66 -8.79 -3.33
CA GLY A 113 9.98 -9.11 -1.95
C GLY A 113 11.42 -8.76 -1.59
N PRO A 114 11.74 -8.59 -0.29
CA PRO A 114 13.10 -8.30 0.18
C PRO A 114 14.14 -9.35 -0.26
N ASP A 115 13.69 -10.59 -0.46
CA ASP A 115 14.49 -11.73 -0.94
C ASP A 115 14.60 -11.81 -2.48
N GLY A 116 14.08 -10.81 -3.20
CA GLY A 116 14.04 -10.77 -4.66
C GLY A 116 12.93 -11.61 -5.29
N SER A 117 12.06 -12.23 -4.49
CA SER A 117 10.86 -12.91 -4.97
C SER A 117 9.88 -11.91 -5.60
N VAL A 118 8.99 -12.42 -6.44
CA VAL A 118 7.92 -11.63 -7.07
C VAL A 118 6.59 -12.02 -6.40
N TRP A 119 5.90 -11.03 -5.87
CA TRP A 119 4.60 -11.22 -5.24
C TRP A 119 3.50 -10.58 -6.08
N ALA A 120 2.37 -11.26 -6.19
CA ALA A 120 1.25 -10.75 -6.96
C ALA A 120 -0.09 -11.08 -6.32
N THR A 121 -1.06 -10.20 -6.52
CA THR A 121 -2.43 -10.39 -6.07
C THR A 121 -3.34 -10.73 -7.25
N ASP A 122 -4.24 -11.69 -7.06
CA ASP A 122 -5.41 -11.91 -7.90
C ASP A 122 -6.66 -11.53 -7.11
N SER A 123 -7.24 -10.38 -7.46
CA SER A 123 -8.36 -9.82 -6.69
C SER A 123 -9.61 -10.71 -6.75
N VAL A 124 -9.92 -11.30 -7.89
CA VAL A 124 -11.14 -12.11 -8.07
C VAL A 124 -10.94 -13.55 -7.64
N ASP A 125 -9.70 -14.06 -7.72
CA ASP A 125 -9.35 -15.38 -7.19
C ASP A 125 -9.14 -15.38 -5.67
N HIS A 126 -9.15 -14.21 -5.02
CA HIS A 126 -8.98 -14.04 -3.58
C HIS A 126 -7.62 -14.52 -3.06
N THR A 127 -6.57 -14.49 -3.89
CA THR A 127 -5.25 -15.03 -3.55
C THR A 127 -4.13 -14.00 -3.69
N VAL A 128 -3.07 -14.24 -2.91
CA VAL A 128 -1.76 -13.60 -3.04
C VAL A 128 -0.73 -14.68 -3.27
N ARG A 129 0.11 -14.52 -4.30
CA ARG A 129 1.08 -15.54 -4.71
C ARG A 129 2.50 -15.02 -4.68
N LYS A 130 3.41 -15.82 -4.15
CA LYS A 130 4.86 -15.60 -4.17
C LYS A 130 5.50 -16.47 -5.23
N PHE A 131 6.33 -15.88 -6.05
CA PHE A 131 7.11 -16.58 -7.09
C PHE A 131 8.59 -16.37 -6.89
N SER A 132 9.40 -17.33 -7.35
CA SER A 132 10.83 -17.10 -7.55
C SER A 132 11.06 -16.01 -8.61
N PRO A 133 12.27 -15.43 -8.72
CA PRO A 133 12.58 -14.48 -9.79
C PRO A 133 12.37 -15.05 -11.21
N THR A 134 12.34 -16.36 -11.36
CA THR A 134 12.13 -17.06 -12.63
C THR A 134 10.72 -17.55 -12.86
N GLY A 135 9.78 -17.28 -11.94
CA GLY A 135 8.35 -17.58 -12.10
C GLY A 135 7.87 -18.88 -11.47
N GLN A 136 8.72 -19.60 -10.72
CA GLN A 136 8.26 -20.78 -9.95
C GLN A 136 7.36 -20.31 -8.78
N LEU A 137 6.17 -20.88 -8.66
CA LEU A 137 5.29 -20.63 -7.51
C LEU A 137 5.91 -21.20 -6.23
N LEU A 138 6.08 -20.37 -5.21
CA LEU A 138 6.69 -20.70 -3.92
C LEU A 138 5.68 -20.76 -2.78
N LEU A 139 4.67 -19.87 -2.80
CA LEU A 139 3.67 -19.73 -1.74
C LEU A 139 2.37 -19.17 -2.31
N THR A 140 1.25 -19.62 -1.77
CA THR A 140 -0.07 -19.00 -1.97
C THR A 140 -0.67 -18.67 -0.62
N LEU A 141 -1.10 -17.43 -0.42
CA LEU A 141 -1.93 -16.97 0.69
C LEU A 141 -3.36 -16.81 0.17
N GLY A 142 -4.32 -17.16 1.01
CA GLY A 142 -5.72 -17.22 0.61
C GLY A 142 -6.07 -18.55 -0.06
N THR A 143 -7.36 -18.76 -0.28
CA THR A 143 -7.89 -19.95 -0.94
C THR A 143 -8.57 -19.55 -2.25
N SER A 144 -8.13 -20.15 -3.36
CA SER A 144 -8.66 -19.84 -4.70
C SER A 144 -10.18 -19.92 -4.73
N LYS A 145 -10.82 -18.85 -5.20
CA LYS A 145 -12.28 -18.68 -5.34
C LYS A 145 -13.07 -18.77 -4.02
N VAL A 146 -12.40 -18.67 -2.88
CA VAL A 146 -13.05 -18.66 -1.57
C VAL A 146 -12.89 -17.27 -0.95
N ALA A 147 -13.99 -16.52 -0.91
CA ALA A 147 -14.02 -15.22 -0.25
C ALA A 147 -14.09 -15.39 1.27
N GLY A 148 -13.16 -14.76 1.99
CA GLY A 148 -13.20 -14.62 3.44
C GLY A 148 -13.94 -13.36 3.87
N ASP A 149 -14.09 -13.19 5.18
CA ASP A 149 -14.61 -11.97 5.81
C ASP A 149 -13.52 -11.20 6.56
N ASN A 150 -13.91 -10.14 7.27
CA ASN A 150 -12.98 -9.31 8.02
C ASN A 150 -12.28 -10.02 9.20
N THR A 151 -12.68 -11.22 9.56
CA THR A 151 -12.11 -12.02 10.66
C THR A 151 -11.33 -13.25 10.19
N SER A 152 -11.44 -13.62 8.92
CA SER A 152 -10.77 -14.78 8.33
C SER A 152 -9.26 -14.64 8.38
N GLN A 153 -8.55 -15.72 8.73
CA GLN A 153 -7.09 -15.74 8.87
C GLN A 153 -6.38 -16.33 7.65
N ASP A 154 -7.08 -17.11 6.84
CA ASP A 154 -6.59 -17.90 5.71
C ASP A 154 -7.32 -17.62 4.40
N ALA A 155 -8.23 -16.64 4.37
CA ALA A 155 -8.97 -16.25 3.19
C ALA A 155 -9.10 -14.72 3.10
N PHE A 156 -9.02 -14.20 1.88
CA PHE A 156 -9.23 -12.79 1.54
C PHE A 156 -10.56 -12.59 0.83
N ASN A 157 -10.96 -11.32 0.71
CA ASN A 157 -12.06 -10.94 -0.17
C ASN A 157 -11.61 -9.82 -1.10
N ARG A 158 -11.06 -10.20 -2.25
CA ARG A 158 -10.51 -9.31 -3.27
C ARG A 158 -9.32 -8.48 -2.77
N PRO A 159 -8.18 -9.13 -2.46
CA PRO A 159 -6.96 -8.45 -2.01
C PRO A 159 -6.38 -7.55 -3.11
N ASN A 160 -5.73 -6.46 -2.71
CA ASN A 160 -5.26 -5.41 -3.61
C ASN A 160 -3.73 -5.36 -3.74
N VAL A 161 -3.03 -5.11 -2.63
CA VAL A 161 -1.61 -4.73 -2.61
C VAL A 161 -0.87 -5.53 -1.55
N VAL A 162 0.40 -5.81 -1.81
CA VAL A 162 1.34 -6.41 -0.84
C VAL A 162 2.40 -5.38 -0.47
N ALA A 163 2.72 -5.28 0.82
CA ALA A 163 3.86 -4.53 1.33
C ALA A 163 4.68 -5.40 2.28
N PHE A 164 5.90 -4.98 2.57
CA PHE A 164 6.82 -5.73 3.43
C PHE A 164 7.27 -4.89 4.61
N GLY A 165 7.28 -5.50 5.78
CA GLY A 165 7.81 -4.91 7.00
C GLY A 165 9.34 -5.08 7.12
N PRO A 166 9.97 -4.33 8.06
CA PRO A 166 11.43 -4.32 8.24
C PRO A 166 12.00 -5.68 8.66
N GLY A 167 11.19 -6.58 9.23
CA GLY A 167 11.56 -7.97 9.58
C GLY A 167 11.16 -9.00 8.52
N GLY A 168 10.78 -8.58 7.30
CA GLY A 168 10.34 -9.47 6.23
C GLY A 168 8.88 -9.92 6.35
N GLN A 169 8.11 -9.36 7.28
CA GLN A 169 6.67 -9.62 7.38
C GLN A 169 5.97 -9.19 6.10
N VAL A 170 4.89 -9.88 5.78
CA VAL A 170 4.06 -9.64 4.59
C VAL A 170 2.73 -9.01 5.03
N PHE A 171 2.41 -7.87 4.46
CA PHE A 171 1.15 -7.16 4.72
C PHE A 171 0.32 -7.14 3.44
N VAL A 172 -0.93 -7.53 3.56
CA VAL A 172 -1.88 -7.58 2.43
C VAL A 172 -3.03 -6.63 2.69
N SER A 173 -3.24 -5.64 1.82
CA SER A 173 -4.48 -4.88 1.82
C SER A 173 -5.59 -5.74 1.24
N ASP A 174 -6.57 -6.08 2.06
CA ASP A 174 -7.73 -6.89 1.70
C ASP A 174 -8.96 -5.98 1.71
N GLY A 175 -9.12 -5.18 0.65
CA GLY A 175 -9.90 -3.97 0.71
C GLY A 175 -11.00 -3.78 -0.33
N TYR A 176 -11.11 -4.57 -1.41
CA TYR A 176 -12.24 -4.45 -2.33
C TYR A 176 -13.51 -5.13 -1.80
N GLY A 177 -13.38 -6.19 -1.02
CA GLY A 177 -14.51 -6.87 -0.38
C GLY A 177 -14.52 -6.70 1.14
N ASN A 178 -13.33 -6.65 1.76
CA ASN A 178 -13.12 -6.44 3.18
C ASN A 178 -12.58 -5.02 3.47
N GLN A 179 -12.38 -4.68 4.74
CA GLN A 179 -11.91 -3.38 5.20
C GLN A 179 -10.73 -3.55 6.17
N ARG A 180 -9.66 -4.26 5.70
CA ARG A 180 -8.57 -4.66 6.59
C ARG A 180 -7.22 -4.72 5.88
N VAL A 181 -6.16 -4.70 6.68
CA VAL A 181 -4.83 -5.18 6.31
C VAL A 181 -4.53 -6.43 7.12
N VAL A 182 -3.99 -7.47 6.50
CA VAL A 182 -3.62 -8.72 7.17
C VAL A 182 -2.11 -8.86 7.16
N GLU A 183 -1.52 -9.14 8.32
CA GLU A 183 -0.10 -9.41 8.51
C GLU A 183 0.17 -10.90 8.56
N PHE A 184 1.22 -11.31 7.84
CA PHE A 184 1.76 -12.68 7.85
C PHE A 184 3.27 -12.64 8.16
N THR A 185 3.83 -13.74 8.65
CA THR A 185 5.29 -13.93 8.66
C THR A 185 5.82 -14.06 7.23
N SER A 186 7.14 -14.00 7.06
CA SER A 186 7.81 -14.26 5.77
C SER A 186 7.50 -15.62 5.16
N GLU A 187 7.14 -16.61 6.02
CA GLU A 187 6.74 -17.98 5.63
C GLU A 187 5.23 -18.10 5.35
N GLY A 188 4.47 -17.00 5.48
CA GLY A 188 3.03 -16.99 5.20
C GLY A 188 2.13 -17.44 6.35
N LYS A 189 2.62 -17.45 7.60
CA LYS A 189 1.78 -17.73 8.77
C LYS A 189 1.06 -16.46 9.20
N PHE A 190 -0.24 -16.54 9.45
CA PHE A 190 -1.05 -15.45 9.96
C PHE A 190 -0.48 -14.90 11.27
N VAL A 191 -0.46 -13.57 11.40
CA VAL A 191 -0.04 -12.85 12.60
C VAL A 191 -1.19 -12.06 13.20
N ARG A 192 -1.78 -11.13 12.44
CA ARG A 192 -2.87 -10.26 12.92
C ARG A 192 -3.63 -9.55 11.80
N ILE A 193 -4.69 -8.86 12.21
CA ILE A 193 -5.51 -7.99 11.35
C ILE A 193 -5.42 -6.56 11.88
N PHE A 194 -5.35 -5.59 10.96
CA PHE A 194 -5.49 -4.14 11.22
C PHE A 194 -6.81 -3.69 10.61
N GLY A 195 -7.62 -2.93 11.35
CA GLY A 195 -8.96 -2.52 10.93
C GLY A 195 -9.99 -3.64 11.06
N GLY A 196 -10.68 -3.99 9.97
CA GLY A 196 -11.68 -5.07 9.96
C GLY A 196 -13.11 -4.58 10.26
N LYS A 197 -13.32 -3.27 10.36
CA LYS A 197 -14.65 -2.69 10.53
C LYS A 197 -14.90 -1.61 9.47
N LYS A 198 -16.06 -1.69 8.81
CA LYS A 198 -16.47 -0.69 7.83
C LYS A 198 -16.95 0.58 8.51
N GLY A 199 -16.40 1.73 8.09
CA GLY A 199 -16.84 3.02 8.61
C GLY A 199 -15.85 4.15 8.38
N LYS A 200 -16.03 5.24 9.17
CA LYS A 200 -15.19 6.46 9.14
C LYS A 200 -14.57 6.78 10.49
N GLY A 201 -14.88 6.00 11.53
CA GLY A 201 -14.33 6.16 12.86
C GLY A 201 -12.85 5.79 12.94
N ASP A 202 -12.29 5.85 14.13
CA ASP A 202 -10.91 5.53 14.42
C ASP A 202 -10.62 4.04 14.15
N GLY A 203 -9.68 3.77 13.25
CA GLY A 203 -9.35 2.41 12.83
C GLY A 203 -10.38 1.72 11.93
N GLU A 204 -11.55 2.33 11.68
CA GLU A 204 -12.49 1.86 10.67
C GLU A 204 -12.03 2.26 9.28
N MET A 205 -12.42 1.51 8.24
CA MET A 205 -12.09 1.80 6.85
C MET A 205 -13.26 1.49 5.92
N ALA A 206 -13.33 2.12 4.75
CA ALA A 206 -14.34 1.83 3.74
C ALA A 206 -13.78 0.98 2.59
N MET A 207 -12.64 1.37 2.03
CA MET A 207 -11.96 0.63 0.97
C MET A 207 -10.44 0.75 1.09
N VAL A 208 -9.77 -0.32 1.49
CA VAL A 208 -8.31 -0.35 1.66
C VAL A 208 -7.65 -0.71 0.34
N HIS A 209 -7.29 0.30 -0.46
CA HIS A 209 -6.71 0.07 -1.79
C HIS A 209 -5.19 -0.08 -1.77
N GLY A 210 -4.51 0.42 -0.77
CA GLY A 210 -3.05 0.35 -0.65
C GLY A 210 -2.61 0.14 0.79
N VAL A 211 -1.40 -0.37 0.94
CA VAL A 211 -0.71 -0.51 2.22
C VAL A 211 0.75 -0.19 2.06
N ALA A 212 1.34 0.51 3.02
CA ALA A 212 2.76 0.76 3.13
C ALA A 212 3.21 0.61 4.58
N ILE A 213 4.46 0.21 4.79
CA ILE A 213 5.01 -0.06 6.11
C ILE A 213 6.28 0.80 6.27
N ASP A 214 6.41 1.49 7.38
CA ASP A 214 7.63 2.25 7.66
C ASP A 214 8.68 1.44 8.43
N ALA A 215 9.84 2.06 8.65
CA ALA A 215 10.96 1.43 9.34
C ALA A 215 10.67 1.06 10.81
N GLN A 216 9.63 1.64 11.42
CA GLN A 216 9.17 1.33 12.77
C GLN A 216 8.08 0.23 12.77
N GLY A 217 7.72 -0.30 11.60
CA GLY A 217 6.65 -1.29 11.44
C GLY A 217 5.24 -0.69 11.55
N ARG A 218 5.08 0.64 11.48
CA ARG A 218 3.75 1.26 11.45
C ARG A 218 3.10 0.98 10.10
N VAL A 219 1.80 0.69 10.14
CA VAL A 219 1.00 0.33 8.98
C VAL A 219 0.21 1.56 8.50
N TYR A 220 0.41 1.93 7.26
CA TYR A 220 -0.28 3.01 6.56
C TYR A 220 -1.25 2.40 5.56
N ALA A 221 -2.52 2.33 5.91
CA ALA A 221 -3.59 1.77 5.07
C ALA A 221 -4.29 2.90 4.31
N THR A 222 -4.25 2.86 2.98
CA THR A 222 -4.91 3.87 2.13
C THR A 222 -6.39 3.55 2.04
N ASP A 223 -7.22 4.29 2.78
CA ASP A 223 -8.67 4.19 2.81
C ASP A 223 -9.28 5.11 1.74
N SER A 224 -9.30 4.61 0.51
CA SER A 224 -9.54 5.39 -0.70
C SER A 224 -10.92 6.03 -0.76
N ASP A 225 -11.97 5.34 -0.30
CA ASP A 225 -13.33 5.89 -0.34
C ASP A 225 -13.56 6.97 0.73
N ASN A 226 -12.77 6.96 1.79
CA ASN A 226 -12.76 8.00 2.81
C ASN A 226 -11.70 9.08 2.58
N GLN A 227 -10.91 8.99 1.51
CA GLN A 227 -9.84 9.93 1.14
C GLN A 227 -8.87 10.19 2.29
N ARG A 228 -8.38 9.13 2.92
CA ARG A 228 -7.44 9.21 4.02
C ARG A 228 -6.47 8.02 4.04
N VAL A 229 -5.40 8.17 4.80
CA VAL A 229 -4.58 7.07 5.27
C VAL A 229 -4.91 6.83 6.73
N VAL A 230 -5.22 5.60 7.08
CA VAL A 230 -5.39 5.17 8.47
C VAL A 230 -4.06 4.58 8.93
N VAL A 231 -3.51 5.11 10.01
CA VAL A 231 -2.20 4.71 10.53
C VAL A 231 -2.37 3.91 11.81
N PHE A 232 -1.75 2.74 11.84
CA PHE A 232 -1.68 1.88 13.03
C PHE A 232 -0.22 1.72 13.48
N ASP A 233 -0.02 1.49 14.76
CA ASP A 233 1.28 1.01 15.25
C ASP A 233 1.53 -0.46 14.83
N ALA A 234 2.74 -0.96 15.07
CA ALA A 234 3.13 -2.33 14.74
C ALA A 234 2.33 -3.41 15.52
N ARG A 235 1.53 -3.02 16.51
CA ARG A 235 0.70 -3.92 17.32
C ARG A 235 -0.76 -3.92 16.89
N GLY A 236 -1.15 -3.03 15.97
CA GLY A 236 -2.52 -2.88 15.46
C GLY A 236 -3.33 -1.82 16.18
N THR A 237 -2.72 -1.01 17.05
CA THR A 237 -3.40 0.12 17.70
C THR A 237 -3.52 1.27 16.70
N PHE A 238 -4.73 1.80 16.55
CA PHE A 238 -4.97 3.02 15.77
C PHE A 238 -4.16 4.19 16.34
N LEU A 239 -3.48 4.93 15.46
CA LEU A 239 -2.70 6.11 15.84
C LEU A 239 -3.35 7.41 15.36
N LYS A 240 -3.67 7.48 14.07
CA LYS A 240 -4.20 8.71 13.45
C LYS A 240 -4.78 8.45 12.07
N ASN A 241 -5.54 9.44 11.59
CA ASN A 241 -5.92 9.58 10.19
C ASN A 241 -5.11 10.71 9.54
N ILE A 242 -4.70 10.53 8.30
CA ILE A 242 -4.04 11.55 7.47
C ILE A 242 -4.93 11.76 6.24
N ALA A 243 -5.45 12.97 6.05
CA ALA A 243 -6.24 13.30 4.87
C ALA A 243 -5.37 13.31 3.61
N ILE A 244 -5.87 12.71 2.54
CA ILE A 244 -5.16 12.61 1.26
C ILE A 244 -6.08 13.00 0.11
N PRO A 245 -5.54 13.56 -0.98
CA PRO A 245 -6.33 13.88 -2.17
C PRO A 245 -6.52 12.66 -3.06
N GLY A 246 -5.76 11.58 -2.83
CA GLY A 246 -5.55 10.53 -3.80
C GLY A 246 -6.36 9.25 -3.55
N ARG A 247 -6.48 8.48 -4.62
CA ARG A 247 -7.13 7.16 -4.63
C ARG A 247 -6.33 6.24 -5.55
N GLY A 248 -5.52 5.38 -5.00
CA GLY A 248 -4.66 4.48 -5.79
C GLY A 248 -3.66 3.72 -4.94
N GLY A 249 -2.56 3.34 -5.55
CA GLY A 249 -1.46 2.67 -4.87
C GLY A 249 -0.72 3.57 -3.89
N SER A 250 -0.05 2.97 -2.93
CA SER A 250 0.80 3.68 -1.96
C SER A 250 2.17 3.01 -1.84
N PHE A 251 3.17 3.80 -1.50
CA PHE A 251 4.54 3.37 -1.30
C PHE A 251 5.21 4.18 -0.18
N MET A 252 5.99 3.51 0.67
CA MET A 252 6.82 4.16 1.69
C MET A 252 8.28 3.99 1.30
N ALA A 253 9.00 5.11 1.13
CA ALA A 253 10.44 5.08 0.96
C ALA A 253 11.17 4.90 2.29
N ALA A 254 12.41 4.43 2.24
CA ALA A 254 13.24 4.17 3.42
C ALA A 254 13.48 5.42 4.30
N ASP A 255 13.43 6.62 3.71
CA ASP A 255 13.56 7.90 4.42
C ASP A 255 12.25 8.40 5.07
N GLY A 256 11.19 7.58 5.04
CA GLY A 256 9.86 7.91 5.56
C GLY A 256 9.01 8.77 4.62
N THR A 257 9.46 9.03 3.41
CA THR A 257 8.63 9.69 2.39
C THR A 257 7.53 8.75 1.92
N PHE A 258 6.28 9.21 1.94
CA PHE A 258 5.12 8.43 1.54
C PHE A 258 4.55 8.96 0.24
N TYR A 259 4.36 8.07 -0.72
CA TYR A 259 3.86 8.36 -2.06
C TYR A 259 2.47 7.77 -2.23
N ILE A 260 1.56 8.54 -2.83
CA ILE A 260 0.19 8.09 -3.13
C ILE A 260 -0.16 8.49 -4.55
N SER A 261 -0.51 7.51 -5.38
CA SER A 261 -1.06 7.79 -6.72
C SER A 261 -2.53 8.20 -6.62
N ASP A 262 -2.94 9.15 -7.44
CA ASP A 262 -4.33 9.57 -7.56
C ASP A 262 -4.85 9.35 -8.98
N VAL A 263 -5.69 8.33 -9.14
CA VAL A 263 -6.29 7.94 -10.43
C VAL A 263 -7.21 9.02 -11.02
N ASN A 264 -7.66 9.98 -10.23
CA ASN A 264 -8.59 11.02 -10.66
C ASN A 264 -7.86 12.28 -11.16
N SER A 265 -6.78 12.68 -10.49
CA SER A 265 -6.04 13.90 -10.82
C SER A 265 -4.89 13.68 -11.82
N GLY A 266 -4.49 12.43 -12.07
CA GLY A 266 -3.30 12.14 -12.87
C GLY A 266 -2.01 12.59 -12.19
N ALA A 267 -1.90 12.37 -10.87
CA ALA A 267 -0.77 12.81 -10.08
C ALA A 267 -0.35 11.79 -9.03
N VAL A 268 0.87 11.94 -8.52
CA VAL A 268 1.37 11.28 -7.33
C VAL A 268 1.64 12.34 -6.28
N ALA A 269 0.96 12.26 -5.14
CA ALA A 269 1.26 13.08 -3.97
C ALA A 269 2.47 12.51 -3.25
N VAL A 270 3.42 13.38 -2.92
CA VAL A 270 4.61 13.07 -2.12
C VAL A 270 4.41 13.68 -0.75
N MET A 271 4.45 12.88 0.29
CA MET A 271 4.17 13.28 1.66
C MET A 271 5.36 13.02 2.56
N LYS A 272 5.63 13.96 3.45
CA LYS A 272 6.59 13.84 4.54
C LYS A 272 6.01 14.48 5.79
N ASP A 273 6.18 13.85 6.94
CA ASP A 273 5.64 14.34 8.22
C ASP A 273 4.14 14.69 8.12
N ASP A 274 3.36 13.81 7.50
CA ASP A 274 1.91 13.92 7.29
C ASP A 274 1.45 15.10 6.40
N ARG A 275 2.36 15.71 5.67
CA ARG A 275 2.09 16.87 4.81
C ARG A 275 2.49 16.56 3.36
N ILE A 276 1.71 17.06 2.43
CA ILE A 276 2.09 17.05 1.02
C ILE A 276 3.24 18.04 0.84
N VAL A 277 4.39 17.55 0.41
CA VAL A 277 5.60 18.34 0.17
C VAL A 277 5.90 18.49 -1.32
N ASP A 278 5.34 17.62 -2.16
CA ASP A 278 5.49 17.68 -3.61
C ASP A 278 4.34 16.97 -4.31
N VAL A 279 4.13 17.26 -5.58
CA VAL A 279 3.15 16.59 -6.46
C VAL A 279 3.81 16.32 -7.79
N ILE A 280 3.84 15.04 -8.19
CA ILE A 280 4.37 14.60 -9.45
C ILE A 280 3.20 14.43 -10.42
N LYS A 281 3.12 15.27 -11.44
CA LYS A 281 2.15 15.09 -12.50
C LYS A 281 2.60 13.95 -13.42
N VAL A 282 1.69 13.01 -13.68
CA VAL A 282 1.95 11.87 -14.56
C VAL A 282 0.88 11.80 -15.65
N GLU A 283 1.21 11.13 -16.75
CA GLU A 283 0.22 10.91 -17.80
C GLU A 283 -0.76 9.78 -17.44
N GLY A 284 -2.01 9.94 -17.84
CA GLY A 284 -3.06 8.93 -17.66
C GLY A 284 -3.66 8.92 -16.26
N ARG A 285 -4.11 7.74 -15.84
CA ARG A 285 -4.74 7.49 -14.53
C ARG A 285 -3.83 6.56 -13.72
N PRO A 286 -2.91 7.10 -12.90
CA PRO A 286 -1.95 6.30 -12.17
C PRO A 286 -2.68 5.41 -11.15
N HIS A 287 -2.64 4.11 -11.37
CA HIS A 287 -3.25 3.11 -10.51
C HIS A 287 -2.20 2.40 -9.64
N GLY A 288 -1.24 1.75 -10.27
CA GLY A 288 -0.09 1.18 -9.59
C GLY A 288 1.03 2.20 -9.41
N LEU A 289 1.81 2.03 -8.36
CA LEU A 289 2.88 2.94 -7.97
C LEU A 289 4.08 2.16 -7.44
N ALA A 290 5.28 2.56 -7.87
CA ALA A 290 6.53 2.13 -7.29
C ALA A 290 7.53 3.29 -7.23
N VAL A 291 8.42 3.24 -6.26
CA VAL A 291 9.59 4.12 -6.19
C VAL A 291 10.83 3.23 -6.20
N ASP A 292 11.77 3.51 -7.10
CA ASP A 292 13.04 2.82 -7.10
C ASP A 292 13.84 3.21 -5.85
N PRO A 293 14.17 2.27 -4.97
CA PRO A 293 14.82 2.60 -3.70
C PRO A 293 16.25 3.12 -3.85
N THR A 294 16.86 2.95 -5.02
CA THR A 294 18.25 3.38 -5.30
C THR A 294 18.30 4.75 -5.98
N THR A 295 17.42 4.98 -6.96
CA THR A 295 17.46 6.20 -7.76
C THR A 295 16.42 7.24 -7.30
N GLY A 296 15.38 6.82 -6.57
CA GLY A 296 14.23 7.64 -6.22
C GLY A 296 13.28 7.91 -7.39
N ASP A 297 13.49 7.26 -8.54
CA ASP A 297 12.60 7.37 -9.68
C ASP A 297 11.23 6.80 -9.35
N VAL A 298 10.18 7.52 -9.71
CA VAL A 298 8.78 7.15 -9.45
C VAL A 298 8.17 6.56 -10.71
N TYR A 299 7.66 5.36 -10.61
CA TYR A 299 6.97 4.65 -11.68
C TYR A 299 5.48 4.57 -11.38
N THR A 300 4.63 4.85 -12.35
CA THR A 300 3.19 4.63 -12.25
C THR A 300 2.67 3.83 -13.43
N SER A 301 1.71 2.95 -13.20
CA SER A 301 0.98 2.26 -14.26
C SER A 301 -0.41 2.85 -14.43
N SER A 302 -0.89 2.93 -15.67
CA SER A 302 -2.22 3.44 -15.99
C SER A 302 -3.16 2.30 -16.40
N THR A 303 -4.37 2.28 -15.83
CA THR A 303 -5.42 1.32 -16.19
C THR A 303 -6.28 1.78 -17.36
N VAL A 304 -5.99 2.92 -17.95
CA VAL A 304 -6.77 3.43 -19.10
C VAL A 304 -6.31 2.73 -20.38
N ALA A 305 -7.22 1.97 -20.99
CA ALA A 305 -6.95 1.16 -22.18
C ALA A 305 -6.45 1.95 -23.41
N THR A 306 -6.72 3.25 -23.48
CA THR A 306 -6.29 4.10 -24.61
C THR A 306 -4.83 4.51 -24.55
N ARG A 307 -4.18 4.36 -23.39
CA ARG A 307 -2.75 4.54 -23.18
C ARG A 307 -2.25 3.51 -22.16
N PRO A 308 -2.15 2.21 -22.53
CA PRO A 308 -1.49 1.23 -21.70
C PRO A 308 -0.03 1.65 -21.57
N GLY A 309 0.45 1.89 -20.37
CA GLY A 309 1.83 2.31 -20.23
C GLY A 309 2.23 2.51 -18.78
N VAL A 310 3.52 2.59 -18.59
CA VAL A 310 4.16 2.97 -17.34
C VAL A 310 4.80 4.33 -17.56
N THR A 311 4.52 5.27 -16.67
CA THR A 311 5.19 6.58 -16.65
C THR A 311 6.33 6.54 -15.63
N LYS A 312 7.49 7.04 -16.02
CA LYS A 312 8.65 7.25 -15.13
C LYS A 312 8.82 8.74 -14.88
N ALA A 313 8.78 9.14 -13.62
CA ALA A 313 9.18 10.47 -13.18
C ALA A 313 10.56 10.39 -12.52
N THR A 314 11.52 11.15 -13.03
CA THR A 314 12.89 11.18 -12.53
C THR A 314 13.08 12.41 -11.66
N GLN A 315 13.67 12.27 -10.48
CA GLN A 315 14.06 13.42 -9.66
C GLN A 315 15.02 14.32 -10.45
N ARG A 316 14.68 15.61 -10.52
CA ARG A 316 15.66 16.61 -11.00
C ARG A 316 16.79 16.67 -9.97
N ARG A 317 17.92 16.06 -10.28
CA ARG A 317 19.16 16.38 -9.57
C ARG A 317 19.46 17.83 -9.87
N ASN A 318 19.52 18.69 -8.85
CA ASN A 318 20.03 20.04 -9.00
C ASN A 318 21.40 19.93 -9.69
N ALA A 319 21.54 20.53 -10.86
CA ALA A 319 22.84 20.66 -11.49
C ALA A 319 23.77 21.34 -10.47
N PRO A 320 25.00 20.84 -10.26
CA PRO A 320 25.92 21.50 -9.34
C PRO A 320 26.17 22.93 -9.88
N GLY A 321 25.63 23.94 -9.16
CA GLY A 321 25.82 25.36 -9.51
C GLY A 321 24.58 26.24 -9.55
N ALA A 322 23.37 25.74 -9.32
CA ALA A 322 22.19 26.59 -9.15
C ALA A 322 22.09 27.02 -7.67
N THR A 323 22.70 28.11 -7.31
CA THR A 323 22.39 28.88 -6.10
C THR A 323 21.04 29.56 -6.31
N ASN A 324 20.14 29.43 -5.32
CA ASN A 324 18.87 30.16 -5.24
C ASN A 324 19.05 31.66 -5.32
#